data_ee16521bd1d3675b1134e27ab2b09491
#
_entry.id   ee16521bd1d3675b1134e27ab2b09491
#
_cell.length_a   1.000
_cell.length_b   1.000
_cell.length_c   1.000
_cell.angle_alpha   90.00
_cell.angle_beta   90.00
_cell.angle_gamma   90.00
#
_symmetry.space_group_name_H-M   'P 1'
#
loop_
_entity.id
_entity.type
_entity.pdbx_description
1 polymer ?
#
loop_
_entity_poly.entity_id
_entity_poly.type
_entity_poly.pdbx_seq_one_letter_code
_entity_poly.pdbx_strand_id
1 'polypeptide(L)'
;MRVGIVYHCDQTTDRLDEVVAELGTEVARYRLGMGDDVPTSTDFDAVIVLGGAMGAYDTAQHPWLEDEKTWLQTLAGKQVPVLGICLGSQLLAEALGGRAFLSPIAPEAGVTRLDLTALGRADPVLQRAGTKVFSLHQDTFDLPPGAKLLALSADYPQAFRYGSVLAIQFHPDADAALAVEWAKEMAPFLNRAGVELADYESELVAAEPYLARTSKRIFQAFLGGV
;
A
#
# COMPACT_ATOMS: atom_id res chain seq x y z
N MET A 1 12.72 -14.90 10.87
CA MET A 1 11.84 -14.40 9.79
C MET A 1 12.63 -13.41 8.95
N ARG A 2 12.57 -13.55 7.63
CA ARG A 2 13.24 -12.67 6.66
C ARG A 2 12.20 -11.96 5.82
N VAL A 3 12.17 -10.62 5.88
CA VAL A 3 11.17 -9.79 5.17
C VAL A 3 11.86 -8.92 4.13
N GLY A 4 11.35 -8.94 2.89
CA GLY A 4 11.72 -7.98 1.85
C GLY A 4 10.85 -6.73 1.95
N ILE A 5 11.44 -5.54 1.87
CA ILE A 5 10.70 -4.27 1.77
C ILE A 5 11.17 -3.53 0.52
N VAL A 6 10.22 -3.19 -0.35
CA VAL A 6 10.46 -2.48 -1.62
C VAL A 6 10.01 -1.04 -1.50
N TYR A 7 10.91 -0.11 -1.86
CA TYR A 7 10.71 1.33 -1.85
C TYR A 7 10.77 1.88 -3.28
N HIS A 8 9.82 2.75 -3.62
CA HIS A 8 9.76 3.42 -4.92
C HIS A 8 10.15 4.90 -4.85
N CYS A 9 10.23 5.46 -3.66
CA CYS A 9 10.70 6.81 -3.40
C CYS A 9 11.50 6.84 -2.09
N ASP A 10 12.21 7.93 -1.84
CA ASP A 10 12.92 8.16 -0.58
C ASP A 10 11.92 8.58 0.49
N GLN A 11 11.49 7.63 1.28
CA GLN A 11 10.53 7.83 2.37
C GLN A 11 10.91 7.05 3.61
N THR A 12 10.51 7.55 4.77
CA THR A 12 10.60 6.81 6.03
C THR A 12 9.43 5.84 6.15
N THR A 13 9.63 4.81 6.96
CA THR A 13 8.59 3.80 7.27
C THR A 13 8.59 3.49 8.76
N ASP A 14 8.68 4.54 9.58
CA ASP A 14 8.89 4.43 11.03
C ASP A 14 7.89 3.47 11.70
N ARG A 15 6.62 3.50 11.30
CA ARG A 15 5.59 2.58 11.79
C ARG A 15 5.85 1.12 11.44
N LEU A 16 6.34 0.85 10.23
CA LEU A 16 6.71 -0.49 9.80
C LEU A 16 8.01 -0.92 10.47
N ASP A 17 9.00 -0.02 10.52
CA ASP A 17 10.31 -0.28 11.14
C ASP A 17 10.18 -0.60 12.63
N GLU A 18 9.27 0.06 13.36
CA GLU A 18 8.94 -0.29 14.74
C GLU A 18 8.46 -1.74 14.85
N VAL A 19 7.52 -2.17 14.00
CA VAL A 19 6.94 -3.52 14.05
C VAL A 19 7.97 -4.58 13.66
N VAL A 20 8.77 -4.37 12.62
CA VAL A 20 9.81 -5.37 12.23
C VAL A 20 10.89 -5.49 13.29
N ALA A 21 11.23 -4.39 13.98
CA ALA A 21 12.16 -4.41 15.10
C ALA A 21 11.59 -5.18 16.31
N GLU A 22 10.32 -4.93 16.66
CA GLU A 22 9.63 -5.66 17.76
C GLU A 22 9.58 -7.17 17.51
N LEU A 23 9.44 -7.59 16.24
CA LEU A 23 9.37 -9.00 15.86
C LEU A 23 10.75 -9.65 15.69
N GLY A 24 11.85 -8.89 15.84
CA GLY A 24 13.22 -9.38 15.62
C GLY A 24 13.46 -9.88 14.19
N THR A 25 12.89 -9.21 13.21
CA THR A 25 12.87 -9.61 11.81
C THR A 25 14.15 -9.20 11.10
N GLU A 26 14.74 -10.10 10.31
CA GLU A 26 15.78 -9.75 9.33
C GLU A 26 15.13 -9.03 8.15
N VAL A 27 15.55 -7.80 7.86
CA VAL A 27 14.97 -6.97 6.80
C VAL A 27 15.94 -6.77 5.65
N ALA A 28 15.53 -7.16 4.43
CA ALA A 28 16.19 -6.80 3.18
C ALA A 28 15.43 -5.64 2.53
N ARG A 29 16.09 -4.49 2.35
CA ARG A 29 15.50 -3.28 1.73
C ARG A 29 15.97 -3.13 0.30
N TYR A 30 15.02 -2.86 -0.61
CA TYR A 30 15.27 -2.65 -2.04
C TYR A 30 14.69 -1.30 -2.43
N ARG A 31 15.54 -0.37 -2.83
CA ARG A 31 15.18 1.02 -3.14
C ARG A 31 15.16 1.22 -4.65
N LEU A 32 14.16 0.65 -5.33
CA LEU A 32 14.08 0.60 -6.80
C LEU A 32 14.00 2.01 -7.41
N GLY A 33 13.23 2.91 -6.81
CA GLY A 33 13.15 4.31 -7.26
C GLY A 33 14.46 5.10 -7.10
N MET A 34 15.44 4.55 -6.39
CA MET A 34 16.76 5.17 -6.14
C MET A 34 17.91 4.40 -6.81
N GLY A 35 17.59 3.41 -7.65
CA GLY A 35 18.54 2.74 -8.52
C GLY A 35 19.01 1.37 -8.05
N ASP A 36 18.41 0.77 -7.03
CA ASP A 36 18.63 -0.63 -6.73
C ASP A 36 18.01 -1.51 -7.83
N ASP A 37 18.59 -2.67 -8.05
CA ASP A 37 18.04 -3.69 -8.94
C ASP A 37 16.81 -4.37 -8.32
N VAL A 38 15.87 -4.79 -9.16
CA VAL A 38 14.74 -5.61 -8.74
C VAL A 38 15.26 -6.96 -8.19
N PRO A 39 14.76 -7.42 -7.03
CA PRO A 39 15.22 -8.68 -6.46
C PRO A 39 14.95 -9.86 -7.39
N THR A 40 15.90 -10.76 -7.51
CA THR A 40 15.72 -12.06 -8.20
C THR A 40 15.37 -13.18 -7.23
N SER A 41 15.70 -13.02 -5.95
CA SER A 41 15.37 -13.99 -4.90
C SER A 41 13.89 -13.96 -4.56
N THR A 42 13.35 -15.13 -4.26
CA THR A 42 12.02 -15.31 -3.67
C THR A 42 12.08 -15.95 -2.28
N ASP A 43 13.28 -16.03 -1.70
CA ASP A 43 13.54 -16.63 -0.40
C ASP A 43 13.26 -15.59 0.72
N PHE A 44 11.97 -15.32 0.91
CA PHE A 44 11.41 -14.44 1.93
C PHE A 44 10.26 -15.14 2.65
N ASP A 45 10.13 -14.91 3.94
CA ASP A 45 8.94 -15.30 4.69
C ASP A 45 7.77 -14.35 4.36
N ALA A 46 8.05 -13.07 4.08
CA ALA A 46 7.07 -12.10 3.58
C ALA A 46 7.74 -10.98 2.77
N VAL A 47 6.96 -10.31 1.92
CA VAL A 47 7.39 -9.12 1.19
C VAL A 47 6.37 -8.00 1.38
N ILE A 48 6.85 -6.76 1.58
CA ILE A 48 6.03 -5.56 1.63
C ILE A 48 6.49 -4.64 0.50
N VAL A 49 5.54 -4.23 -0.35
CA VAL A 49 5.76 -3.35 -1.50
C VAL A 49 5.06 -2.03 -1.21
N LEU A 50 5.83 -0.98 -1.03
CA LEU A 50 5.33 0.32 -0.59
C LEU A 50 4.70 1.13 -1.73
N GLY A 51 4.25 2.33 -1.39
CA GLY A 51 3.75 3.34 -2.32
C GLY A 51 4.85 3.99 -3.16
N GLY A 52 4.44 4.84 -4.10
CA GLY A 52 5.31 5.62 -4.96
C GLY A 52 4.53 6.70 -5.73
N ALA A 53 5.26 7.65 -6.31
CA ALA A 53 4.67 8.79 -7.02
C ALA A 53 4.33 8.49 -8.49
N MET A 54 4.85 7.39 -9.06
CA MET A 54 4.61 6.97 -10.44
C MET A 54 3.37 6.07 -10.55
N GLY A 55 2.76 6.01 -11.73
CA GLY A 55 1.74 5.00 -12.04
C GLY A 55 2.37 3.63 -12.29
N ALA A 56 1.69 2.54 -11.95
CA ALA A 56 2.14 1.17 -12.22
C ALA A 56 2.35 0.90 -13.73
N TYR A 57 1.74 1.73 -14.57
CA TYR A 57 1.80 1.69 -16.04
C TYR A 57 2.89 2.60 -16.63
N ASP A 58 3.64 3.38 -15.83
CA ASP A 58 4.67 4.33 -16.28
C ASP A 58 5.99 3.65 -16.67
N THR A 59 5.89 2.51 -17.33
CA THR A 59 7.04 1.64 -17.67
C THR A 59 8.01 2.25 -18.70
N ALA A 60 7.56 3.24 -19.45
CA ALA A 60 8.43 3.99 -20.36
C ALA A 60 9.44 4.88 -19.61
N GLN A 61 9.06 5.46 -18.49
CA GLN A 61 9.90 6.29 -17.61
C GLN A 61 10.61 5.45 -16.55
N HIS A 62 9.98 4.34 -16.13
CA HIS A 62 10.44 3.44 -15.07
C HIS A 62 10.45 1.98 -15.56
N PRO A 63 11.41 1.59 -16.43
CA PRO A 63 11.42 0.25 -17.06
C PRO A 63 11.47 -0.90 -16.04
N TRP A 64 12.06 -0.69 -14.86
CA TRP A 64 12.15 -1.66 -13.78
C TRP A 64 10.78 -2.08 -13.21
N LEU A 65 9.71 -1.32 -13.44
CA LEU A 65 8.35 -1.70 -13.05
C LEU A 65 7.89 -3.02 -13.72
N GLU A 66 8.33 -3.29 -14.95
CA GLU A 66 8.00 -4.56 -15.64
C GLU A 66 8.71 -5.76 -14.97
N ASP A 67 9.97 -5.57 -14.60
CA ASP A 67 10.75 -6.60 -13.89
C ASP A 67 10.17 -6.84 -12.50
N GLU A 68 9.75 -5.79 -11.80
CA GLU A 68 9.09 -5.89 -10.50
C GLU A 68 7.75 -6.63 -10.60
N LYS A 69 6.89 -6.30 -11.56
CA LYS A 69 5.63 -7.03 -11.80
C LYS A 69 5.88 -8.52 -12.05
N THR A 70 6.91 -8.84 -12.83
CA THR A 70 7.32 -10.23 -13.09
C THR A 70 7.77 -10.94 -11.81
N TRP A 71 8.55 -10.26 -10.97
CA TRP A 71 8.98 -10.79 -9.69
C TRP A 71 7.80 -10.98 -8.72
N LEU A 72 6.89 -10.01 -8.64
CA LEU A 72 5.66 -10.10 -7.83
C LEU A 72 4.75 -11.26 -8.26
N GLN A 73 4.61 -11.48 -9.57
CA GLN A 73 3.89 -12.63 -10.11
C GLN A 73 4.56 -13.96 -9.67
N THR A 74 5.88 -14.00 -9.66
CA THR A 74 6.64 -15.18 -9.21
C THR A 74 6.44 -15.44 -7.72
N LEU A 75 6.48 -14.39 -6.88
CA LEU A 75 6.19 -14.50 -5.44
C LEU A 75 4.78 -15.05 -5.18
N ALA A 76 3.78 -14.50 -5.87
CA ALA A 76 2.39 -14.94 -5.77
C ALA A 76 2.23 -16.40 -6.20
N GLY A 77 2.89 -16.81 -7.29
CA GLY A 77 2.89 -18.19 -7.77
C GLY A 77 3.52 -19.19 -6.78
N LYS A 78 4.51 -18.72 -6.02
CA LYS A 78 5.15 -19.51 -4.94
C LYS A 78 4.42 -19.38 -3.59
N GLN A 79 3.32 -18.69 -3.54
CA GLN A 79 2.52 -18.43 -2.33
C GLN A 79 3.33 -17.73 -1.22
N VAL A 80 4.36 -16.95 -1.58
CA VAL A 80 5.03 -16.06 -0.63
C VAL A 80 4.02 -14.98 -0.21
N PRO A 81 3.82 -14.70 1.08
CA PRO A 81 2.99 -13.61 1.54
C PRO A 81 3.49 -12.25 1.05
N VAL A 82 2.64 -11.52 0.32
CA VAL A 82 2.97 -10.17 -0.18
C VAL A 82 1.89 -9.19 0.28
N LEU A 83 2.32 -8.06 0.87
CA LEU A 83 1.49 -6.89 1.14
C LEU A 83 1.88 -5.76 0.19
N GLY A 84 0.98 -5.37 -0.71
CA GLY A 84 1.16 -4.18 -1.55
C GLY A 84 0.36 -3.00 -1.01
N ILE A 85 1.00 -1.84 -0.93
CA ILE A 85 0.45 -0.59 -0.41
C ILE A 85 0.45 0.46 -1.51
N CYS A 86 -0.69 1.10 -1.80
CA CYS A 86 -0.88 2.14 -2.81
C CYS A 86 -0.33 1.70 -4.18
N LEU A 87 0.78 2.26 -4.67
CA LEU A 87 1.42 1.79 -5.91
C LEU A 87 1.70 0.28 -5.86
N GLY A 88 2.16 -0.26 -4.73
CA GLY A 88 2.38 -1.70 -4.57
C GLY A 88 1.11 -2.53 -4.78
N SER A 89 -0.07 -2.01 -4.41
CA SER A 89 -1.36 -2.67 -4.67
C SER A 89 -1.72 -2.68 -6.16
N GLN A 90 -1.39 -1.62 -6.86
CA GLN A 90 -1.63 -1.45 -8.29
C GLN A 90 -0.68 -2.32 -9.12
N LEU A 91 0.60 -2.41 -8.72
CA LEU A 91 1.57 -3.34 -9.32
C LEU A 91 1.14 -4.79 -9.16
N LEU A 92 0.64 -5.17 -7.98
CA LEU A 92 0.07 -6.49 -7.74
C LEU A 92 -1.18 -6.75 -8.58
N ALA A 93 -2.04 -5.74 -8.77
CA ALA A 93 -3.20 -5.89 -9.64
C ALA A 93 -2.76 -6.22 -11.08
N GLU A 94 -1.81 -5.47 -11.65
CA GLU A 94 -1.28 -5.73 -13.00
C GLU A 94 -0.54 -7.07 -13.10
N ALA A 95 0.34 -7.36 -12.15
CA ALA A 95 1.11 -8.61 -12.12
C ALA A 95 0.22 -9.86 -12.11
N LEU A 96 -1.00 -9.75 -11.57
CA LEU A 96 -1.96 -10.84 -11.45
C LEU A 96 -3.05 -10.83 -12.53
N GLY A 97 -2.93 -9.97 -13.54
CA GLY A 97 -3.82 -9.91 -14.71
C GLY A 97 -5.02 -8.98 -14.56
N GLY A 98 -5.02 -8.09 -13.56
CA GLY A 98 -5.89 -6.93 -13.48
C GLY A 98 -5.31 -5.74 -14.25
N ARG A 99 -5.67 -4.53 -13.86
CA ARG A 99 -5.20 -3.30 -14.52
C ARG A 99 -5.11 -2.17 -13.49
N ALA A 100 -4.03 -1.38 -13.53
CA ALA A 100 -3.93 -0.10 -12.86
C ALA A 100 -4.17 1.04 -13.84
N PHE A 101 -4.74 2.14 -13.39
CA PHE A 101 -5.03 3.30 -14.25
C PHE A 101 -5.33 4.55 -13.42
N LEU A 102 -5.10 5.71 -14.06
CA LEU A 102 -5.54 6.99 -13.52
C LEU A 102 -7.07 7.03 -13.53
N SER A 103 -7.68 7.19 -12.36
CA SER A 103 -9.13 7.27 -12.25
C SER A 103 -9.68 8.58 -12.84
N PRO A 104 -10.83 8.53 -13.53
CA PRO A 104 -11.54 9.72 -13.96
C PRO A 104 -12.29 10.41 -12.80
N ILE A 105 -12.38 9.78 -11.64
CA ILE A 105 -13.01 10.34 -10.43
C ILE A 105 -12.01 11.24 -9.70
N ALA A 106 -12.50 12.10 -8.80
CA ALA A 106 -11.65 12.96 -7.98
C ALA A 106 -10.71 12.12 -7.09
N PRO A 107 -9.47 12.61 -6.81
CA PRO A 107 -8.55 11.92 -5.91
C PRO A 107 -9.13 11.74 -4.51
N GLU A 108 -8.70 10.69 -3.82
CA GLU A 108 -8.87 10.59 -2.37
C GLU A 108 -7.65 11.13 -1.64
N ALA A 109 -7.87 12.06 -0.69
CA ALA A 109 -6.83 12.65 0.13
C ALA A 109 -7.34 12.87 1.56
N GLY A 110 -6.59 12.40 2.56
CA GLY A 110 -6.92 12.57 3.98
C GLY A 110 -7.47 11.31 4.65
N VAL A 111 -8.30 11.50 5.67
CA VAL A 111 -8.88 10.38 6.44
C VAL A 111 -10.13 9.87 5.73
N THR A 112 -10.00 8.70 5.14
CA THR A 112 -11.06 8.07 4.34
C THR A 112 -11.80 7.01 5.15
N ARG A 113 -13.12 6.91 4.95
CA ARG A 113 -13.92 5.82 5.51
C ARG A 113 -13.64 4.53 4.74
N LEU A 114 -13.39 3.45 5.51
CA LEU A 114 -13.19 2.12 4.99
C LEU A 114 -14.41 1.23 5.27
N ASP A 115 -15.06 0.74 4.21
CA ASP A 115 -16.20 -0.17 4.29
C ASP A 115 -15.75 -1.59 3.92
N LEU A 116 -15.63 -2.46 4.92
CA LEU A 116 -15.24 -3.86 4.72
C LEU A 116 -16.39 -4.68 4.14
N THR A 117 -16.09 -5.49 3.13
CA THR A 117 -17.01 -6.54 2.65
C THR A 117 -17.15 -7.65 3.71
N ALA A 118 -18.06 -8.62 3.48
CA ALA A 118 -18.13 -9.80 4.35
C ALA A 118 -16.79 -10.57 4.38
N LEU A 119 -16.10 -10.66 3.24
CA LEU A 119 -14.79 -11.29 3.13
C LEU A 119 -13.70 -10.47 3.84
N GLY A 120 -13.75 -9.13 3.75
CA GLY A 120 -12.81 -8.25 4.46
C GLY A 120 -12.94 -8.34 5.97
N ARG A 121 -14.17 -8.46 6.49
CA ARG A 121 -14.41 -8.70 7.94
C ARG A 121 -13.89 -10.06 8.41
N ALA A 122 -13.80 -11.04 7.53
CA ALA A 122 -13.25 -12.37 7.82
C ALA A 122 -11.74 -12.48 7.55
N ASP A 123 -11.14 -11.50 6.85
CA ASP A 123 -9.70 -11.51 6.54
C ASP A 123 -8.88 -11.24 7.81
N PRO A 124 -7.87 -12.09 8.14
CA PRO A 124 -7.14 -12.01 9.40
C PRO A 124 -6.37 -10.70 9.57
N VAL A 125 -5.95 -10.06 8.48
CA VAL A 125 -5.22 -8.78 8.49
C VAL A 125 -6.20 -7.62 8.42
N LEU A 126 -7.07 -7.61 7.41
CA LEU A 126 -7.88 -6.44 7.10
C LEU A 126 -8.96 -6.13 8.14
N GLN A 127 -9.47 -7.14 8.87
CA GLN A 127 -10.34 -6.91 10.03
C GLN A 127 -9.71 -6.03 11.11
N ARG A 128 -8.39 -5.81 11.07
CA ARG A 128 -7.63 -4.94 12.00
C ARG A 128 -7.55 -3.49 11.55
N ALA A 129 -7.91 -3.19 10.28
CA ALA A 129 -7.80 -1.85 9.70
C ALA A 129 -8.78 -0.83 10.32
N GLY A 130 -9.86 -1.31 10.97
CA GLY A 130 -10.89 -0.43 11.51
C GLY A 130 -11.77 0.17 10.41
N THR A 131 -12.31 1.37 10.65
CA THR A 131 -13.26 2.03 9.76
C THR A 131 -12.74 3.33 9.16
N LYS A 132 -11.55 3.75 9.53
CA LYS A 132 -10.88 4.96 9.02
C LYS A 132 -9.45 4.62 8.65
N VAL A 133 -9.01 5.10 7.50
CA VAL A 133 -7.64 4.90 6.98
C VAL A 133 -7.14 6.22 6.40
N PHE A 134 -5.83 6.34 6.23
CA PHE A 134 -5.23 7.43 5.48
C PHE A 134 -5.13 7.06 4.00
N SER A 135 -5.64 7.90 3.12
CA SER A 135 -5.57 7.78 1.66
C SER A 135 -4.93 8.99 1.03
N LEU A 136 -4.11 8.77 -0.01
CA LEU A 136 -3.55 9.80 -0.86
C LEU A 136 -3.29 9.17 -2.23
N HIS A 137 -4.32 9.12 -3.09
CA HIS A 137 -4.21 8.51 -4.42
C HIS A 137 -5.30 9.01 -5.36
N GLN A 138 -5.02 8.92 -6.66
CA GLN A 138 -5.98 9.04 -7.75
C GLN A 138 -5.95 7.80 -8.64
N ASP A 139 -4.77 7.20 -8.78
CA ASP A 139 -4.65 5.92 -9.45
C ASP A 139 -5.36 4.83 -8.65
N THR A 140 -5.94 3.90 -9.38
CA THR A 140 -6.73 2.79 -8.86
C THR A 140 -6.50 1.54 -9.69
N PHE A 141 -7.24 0.49 -9.42
CA PHE A 141 -7.10 -0.79 -10.12
C PHE A 141 -8.44 -1.48 -10.38
N ASP A 142 -8.49 -2.20 -11.50
CA ASP A 142 -9.46 -3.29 -11.71
C ASP A 142 -8.90 -4.56 -11.04
N LEU A 143 -9.76 -5.33 -10.37
CA LEU A 143 -9.34 -6.53 -9.68
C LEU A 143 -8.81 -7.59 -10.65
N PRO A 144 -7.72 -8.29 -10.30
CA PRO A 144 -7.29 -9.47 -11.04
C PRO A 144 -8.37 -10.56 -11.09
N PRO A 145 -8.44 -11.35 -12.17
CA PRO A 145 -9.35 -12.51 -12.24
C PRO A 145 -9.14 -13.45 -11.06
N GLY A 146 -10.20 -13.75 -10.32
CA GLY A 146 -10.16 -14.62 -9.13
C GLY A 146 -9.79 -13.93 -7.81
N ALA A 147 -9.42 -12.65 -7.83
CA ALA A 147 -9.22 -11.87 -6.62
C ALA A 147 -10.54 -11.62 -5.87
N LYS A 148 -10.44 -11.50 -4.56
CA LYS A 148 -11.58 -11.25 -3.67
C LYS A 148 -11.52 -9.81 -3.17
N LEU A 149 -12.53 -9.01 -3.50
CA LEU A 149 -12.67 -7.65 -2.96
C LEU A 149 -12.93 -7.72 -1.46
N LEU A 150 -12.09 -7.01 -0.68
CA LEU A 150 -12.14 -7.00 0.77
C LEU A 150 -12.67 -5.69 1.34
N ALA A 151 -12.37 -4.57 0.72
CA ALA A 151 -12.76 -3.24 1.21
C ALA A 151 -12.99 -2.26 0.06
N LEU A 152 -13.82 -1.26 0.34
CA LEU A 152 -14.16 -0.14 -0.52
C LEU A 152 -14.11 1.16 0.30
N SER A 153 -13.86 2.27 -0.35
CA SER A 153 -14.31 3.59 0.07
C SER A 153 -15.61 3.95 -0.64
N ALA A 154 -16.01 5.22 -0.62
CA ALA A 154 -17.18 5.67 -1.36
C ALA A 154 -17.03 5.47 -2.87
N ASP A 155 -15.82 5.70 -3.40
CA ASP A 155 -15.58 5.80 -4.84
C ASP A 155 -14.58 4.74 -5.36
N TYR A 156 -13.79 4.09 -4.47
CA TYR A 156 -12.67 3.26 -4.88
C TYR A 156 -12.64 1.87 -4.23
N PRO A 157 -12.16 0.83 -4.94
CA PRO A 157 -11.71 -0.40 -4.31
C PRO A 157 -10.49 -0.09 -3.43
N GLN A 158 -10.55 -0.51 -2.17
CA GLN A 158 -9.51 -0.21 -1.18
C GLN A 158 -8.65 -1.41 -0.80
N ALA A 159 -9.14 -2.64 -1.02
CA ALA A 159 -8.33 -3.82 -0.76
C ALA A 159 -8.84 -5.05 -1.49
N PHE A 160 -7.90 -5.91 -1.90
CA PHE A 160 -8.21 -7.24 -2.40
C PHE A 160 -7.25 -8.31 -1.87
N ARG A 161 -7.69 -9.58 -1.92
CA ARG A 161 -6.90 -10.78 -1.62
C ARG A 161 -6.82 -11.66 -2.85
N TYR A 162 -5.61 -12.15 -3.16
CA TYR A 162 -5.37 -13.17 -4.17
C TYR A 162 -4.38 -14.21 -3.62
N GLY A 163 -4.86 -15.38 -3.18
CA GLY A 163 -4.02 -16.35 -2.49
C GLY A 163 -3.33 -15.76 -1.27
N SER A 164 -1.99 -15.82 -1.25
CA SER A 164 -1.13 -15.23 -0.21
C SER A 164 -0.97 -13.70 -0.30
N VAL A 165 -1.41 -13.09 -1.41
CA VAL A 165 -1.25 -11.65 -1.66
C VAL A 165 -2.38 -10.87 -1.00
N LEU A 166 -2.05 -9.82 -0.26
CA LEU A 166 -2.94 -8.76 0.20
C LEU A 166 -2.53 -7.43 -0.44
N ALA A 167 -3.43 -6.80 -1.16
CA ALA A 167 -3.24 -5.48 -1.73
C ALA A 167 -4.16 -4.47 -1.04
N ILE A 168 -3.64 -3.33 -0.63
CA ILE A 168 -4.37 -2.24 0.00
C ILE A 168 -4.01 -0.91 -0.65
N GLN A 169 -5.01 -0.08 -0.96
CA GLN A 169 -4.82 1.20 -1.62
C GLN A 169 -4.44 2.31 -0.63
N PHE A 170 -4.91 2.22 0.59
CA PHE A 170 -4.63 3.18 1.66
C PHE A 170 -3.25 2.96 2.31
N HIS A 171 -2.77 3.94 3.08
CA HIS A 171 -1.44 4.00 3.66
C HIS A 171 -1.41 3.75 5.18
N PRO A 172 -1.18 2.52 5.65
CA PRO A 172 -0.86 2.28 7.05
C PRO A 172 0.60 2.64 7.39
N ASP A 173 1.46 2.80 6.38
CA ASP A 173 2.89 3.06 6.49
C ASP A 173 3.23 4.51 6.86
N ALA A 174 2.37 5.47 6.49
CA ALA A 174 2.60 6.89 6.74
C ALA A 174 1.98 7.35 8.06
N ASP A 175 2.71 8.17 8.82
CA ASP A 175 2.18 8.95 9.92
C ASP A 175 1.64 10.31 9.45
N ALA A 176 1.03 11.10 10.35
CA ALA A 176 0.47 12.38 9.99
C ALA A 176 1.54 13.38 9.51
N ALA A 177 2.76 13.32 10.04
CA ALA A 177 3.83 14.25 9.64
C ALA A 177 4.28 13.98 8.20
N LEU A 178 4.55 12.71 7.87
CA LEU A 178 4.90 12.28 6.52
C LEU A 178 3.77 12.54 5.52
N ALA A 179 2.52 12.27 5.92
CA ALA A 179 1.35 12.53 5.08
C ALA A 179 1.18 14.01 4.73
N VAL A 180 1.46 14.90 5.70
CA VAL A 180 1.44 16.37 5.48
C VAL A 180 2.62 16.82 4.60
N GLU A 181 3.80 16.20 4.73
CA GLU A 181 4.93 16.48 3.86
C GLU A 181 4.60 16.13 2.39
N TRP A 182 4.06 14.94 2.14
CA TRP A 182 3.60 14.56 0.80
C TRP A 182 2.55 15.52 0.24
N ALA A 183 1.59 15.94 1.06
CA ALA A 183 0.53 16.84 0.63
C ALA A 183 1.08 18.22 0.22
N LYS A 184 2.11 18.74 0.90
CA LYS A 184 2.76 20.01 0.54
C LYS A 184 3.43 19.94 -0.84
N GLU A 185 4.06 18.80 -1.16
CA GLU A 185 4.65 18.55 -2.49
C GLU A 185 3.59 18.34 -3.57
N MET A 186 2.40 17.87 -3.17
CA MET A 186 1.29 17.52 -4.06
C MET A 186 0.12 18.51 -3.99
N ALA A 187 0.35 19.82 -3.75
CA ALA A 187 -0.71 20.82 -3.62
C ALA A 187 -1.74 20.83 -4.78
N PRO A 188 -1.34 20.70 -6.09
CA PRO A 188 -2.33 20.59 -7.16
C PRO A 188 -3.23 19.35 -7.06
N PHE A 189 -2.76 18.27 -6.43
CA PHE A 189 -3.53 17.07 -6.17
C PHE A 189 -4.62 17.32 -5.11
N LEU A 190 -4.27 17.94 -3.98
CA LEU A 190 -5.24 18.33 -2.94
C LEU A 190 -6.33 19.22 -3.50
N ASN A 191 -5.99 20.20 -4.35
CA ASN A 191 -6.97 21.07 -4.99
C ASN A 191 -7.99 20.28 -5.83
N ARG A 192 -7.53 19.23 -6.55
CA ARG A 192 -8.44 18.35 -7.31
C ARG A 192 -9.30 17.48 -6.40
N ALA A 193 -8.80 17.11 -5.23
CA ALA A 193 -9.56 16.40 -4.21
C ALA A 193 -10.57 17.31 -3.48
N GLY A 194 -10.49 18.63 -3.69
CA GLY A 194 -11.33 19.62 -3.00
C GLY A 194 -10.98 19.78 -1.51
N VAL A 195 -9.72 19.52 -1.15
CA VAL A 195 -9.23 19.53 0.23
C VAL A 195 -8.23 20.67 0.42
N GLU A 196 -8.48 21.54 1.39
CA GLU A 196 -7.54 22.57 1.80
C GLU A 196 -6.45 21.99 2.70
N LEU A 197 -5.19 22.40 2.50
CA LEU A 197 -4.04 21.84 3.23
C LEU A 197 -4.19 21.97 4.76
N ALA A 198 -4.73 23.07 5.25
CA ALA A 198 -4.92 23.28 6.69
C ALA A 198 -5.96 22.33 7.29
N ASP A 199 -7.03 22.03 6.57
CA ASP A 199 -8.06 21.08 6.99
C ASP A 199 -7.51 19.66 6.95
N TYR A 200 -6.77 19.31 5.90
CA TYR A 200 -6.07 18.02 5.77
C TYR A 200 -5.10 17.77 6.93
N GLU A 201 -4.25 18.75 7.26
CA GLU A 201 -3.31 18.65 8.37
C GLU A 201 -4.04 18.49 9.71
N SER A 202 -5.06 19.30 9.95
CA SER A 202 -5.85 19.25 11.19
C SER A 202 -6.55 17.90 11.37
N GLU A 203 -7.14 17.37 10.30
CA GLU A 203 -7.81 16.07 10.33
C GLU A 203 -6.85 14.93 10.61
N LEU A 204 -5.69 14.91 9.94
CA LEU A 204 -4.67 13.86 10.13
C LEU A 204 -4.10 13.87 11.54
N VAL A 205 -3.75 15.05 12.06
CA VAL A 205 -3.24 15.19 13.44
C VAL A 205 -4.29 14.69 14.45
N ALA A 206 -5.56 15.03 14.26
CA ALA A 206 -6.64 14.55 15.13
C ALA A 206 -6.86 13.03 15.02
N ALA A 207 -6.68 12.44 13.86
CA ALA A 207 -6.85 11.02 13.61
C ALA A 207 -5.60 10.17 13.96
N GLU A 208 -4.42 10.79 14.11
CA GLU A 208 -3.12 10.11 14.29
C GLU A 208 -3.14 9.03 15.37
N PRO A 209 -3.68 9.23 16.60
CA PRO A 209 -3.69 8.18 17.62
C PRO A 209 -4.50 6.94 17.22
N TYR A 210 -5.52 7.12 16.38
CA TYR A 210 -6.30 6.00 15.84
C TYR A 210 -5.56 5.32 14.70
N LEU A 211 -5.04 6.08 13.74
CA LEU A 211 -4.32 5.57 12.57
C LEU A 211 -3.06 4.80 12.98
N ALA A 212 -2.28 5.30 13.94
CA ALA A 212 -1.10 4.61 14.45
C ALA A 212 -1.44 3.24 15.06
N ARG A 213 -2.51 3.17 15.88
CA ARG A 213 -2.95 1.88 16.46
C ARG A 213 -3.42 0.88 15.41
N THR A 214 -4.17 1.32 14.40
CA THR A 214 -4.66 0.44 13.33
C THR A 214 -3.54 0.01 12.41
N SER A 215 -2.62 0.89 12.07
CA SER A 215 -1.39 0.62 11.33
C SER A 215 -0.58 -0.51 11.98
N LYS A 216 -0.22 -0.35 13.24
CA LYS A 216 0.52 -1.36 14.00
C LYS A 216 -0.16 -2.72 13.99
N ARG A 217 -1.49 -2.75 14.15
CA ARG A 217 -2.28 -3.99 14.11
C ARG A 217 -2.28 -4.67 12.74
N ILE A 218 -2.32 -3.88 11.65
CA ILE A 218 -2.24 -4.40 10.28
C ILE A 218 -0.89 -5.08 10.06
N PHE A 219 0.22 -4.39 10.35
CA PHE A 219 1.56 -4.93 10.16
C PHE A 219 1.84 -6.13 11.06
N GLN A 220 1.45 -6.07 12.34
CA GLN A 220 1.58 -7.21 13.24
C GLN A 220 0.75 -8.42 12.79
N ALA A 221 -0.48 -8.21 12.29
CA ALA A 221 -1.31 -9.30 11.80
C ALA A 221 -0.78 -9.89 10.49
N PHE A 222 -0.22 -9.06 9.60
CA PHE A 222 0.40 -9.54 8.35
C PHE A 222 1.68 -10.32 8.63
N LEU A 223 2.61 -9.76 9.41
CA LEU A 223 3.90 -10.39 9.68
C LEU A 223 3.80 -11.51 10.73
N GLY A 224 2.86 -11.46 11.65
CA GLY A 224 2.63 -12.51 12.65
C GLY A 224 1.86 -13.72 12.13
N GLY A 225 1.36 -13.67 10.90
CA GLY A 225 0.67 -14.77 10.22
C GLY A 225 1.56 -15.60 9.27
N VAL A 226 2.87 -15.29 9.22
CA VAL A 226 3.86 -15.94 8.35
C VAL A 226 4.84 -16.80 9.14
#